data_73eb7e42756ed3f70196ef8bb8baa622
#
_entry.id   73eb7e42756ed3f70196ef8bb8baa622
#
_cell.length_a   1.000
_cell.length_b   1.000
_cell.length_c   1.000
_cell.angle_alpha   90.00
_cell.angle_beta   90.00
_cell.angle_gamma   90.00
#
_symmetry.space_group_name_H-M   'P 1'
#
loop_
_entity.id
_entity.type
_entity.pdbx_description
1 polymer ?
#
loop_
_entity_poly.entity_id
_entity_poly.type
_entity_poly.pdbx_seq_one_letter_code
_entity_poly.pdbx_strand_id
1 'polypeptide(L)'
;RMKQDALILVRGGGDLATGTIHRLWSAGLRVLVLETAHPAAIRRQVSLCEAVYEGETTVEGLRAVRIDTLEQAPTVWAQNAVPVLIDPAGSCVAQAKPEVLVDAILAKKNLGTTRDMAPLTIALGPGFTAGQDVDVVVETKRGHRLGRIIREGAAIPNTGIPGLIGGYGKERVIHAQTEGIFQDVRKIGDLVEAGAIIAQIRTSEGKSFPVTTQ
;
A
#
# COMPACT_ATOMS: atom_id res chain seq x y z
N ARG A 1 20.56 -2.27 18.46
CA ARG A 1 19.35 -3.02 18.86
C ARG A 1 18.20 -2.03 18.88
N MET A 2 17.18 -2.21 18.04
CA MET A 2 15.97 -1.38 18.07
C MET A 2 15.30 -1.50 19.45
N LYS A 3 14.79 -0.37 19.98
CA LYS A 3 14.02 -0.38 21.23
C LYS A 3 12.69 -1.10 20.99
N GLN A 4 12.19 -1.79 21.98
CA GLN A 4 10.90 -2.53 21.91
C GLN A 4 9.70 -1.60 21.62
N ASP A 5 9.85 -0.29 21.85
CA ASP A 5 8.86 0.76 21.62
C ASP A 5 9.12 1.58 20.34
N ALA A 6 10.02 1.12 19.46
CA ALA A 6 10.35 1.85 18.25
C ALA A 6 9.10 2.04 17.36
N LEU A 7 8.85 3.28 16.94
CA LEU A 7 7.80 3.59 15.99
C LEU A 7 8.33 3.42 14.56
N ILE A 8 7.66 2.56 13.81
CA ILE A 8 7.87 2.39 12.37
C ILE A 8 6.70 3.06 11.65
N LEU A 9 7.00 4.07 10.86
CA LEU A 9 6.01 4.72 10.01
C LEU A 9 6.10 4.12 8.61
N VAL A 10 4.97 3.62 8.08
CA VAL A 10 4.90 3.04 6.74
C VAL A 10 4.00 3.92 5.86
N ARG A 11 4.53 4.42 4.77
CA ARG A 11 3.76 5.13 3.75
C ARG A 11 3.20 4.13 2.76
N GLY A 12 1.87 4.06 2.66
CA GLY A 12 1.12 3.10 1.85
C GLY A 12 0.66 1.87 2.64
N GLY A 13 -0.56 1.42 2.39
CA GLY A 13 -1.22 0.27 3.00
C GLY A 13 -1.74 -0.75 1.98
N GLY A 14 -1.22 -0.73 0.73
CA GLY A 14 -1.55 -1.72 -0.30
C GLY A 14 -1.06 -3.13 0.05
N ASP A 15 -1.31 -4.10 -0.82
CA ASP A 15 -1.02 -5.52 -0.53
C ASP A 15 0.46 -5.83 -0.21
N LEU A 16 1.42 -5.26 -0.94
CA LEU A 16 2.84 -5.44 -0.63
C LEU A 16 3.25 -4.73 0.67
N ALA A 17 2.72 -3.53 0.89
CA ALA A 17 2.91 -2.81 2.15
C ALA A 17 2.36 -3.63 3.32
N THR A 18 1.17 -4.22 3.17
CA THR A 18 0.51 -5.04 4.18
C THR A 18 1.39 -6.22 4.62
N GLY A 19 2.03 -6.92 3.67
CA GLY A 19 2.98 -7.99 4.01
C GLY A 19 4.16 -7.50 4.86
N THR A 20 4.70 -6.32 4.54
CA THR A 20 5.76 -5.67 5.32
C THR A 20 5.26 -5.27 6.72
N ILE A 21 4.09 -4.61 6.79
CA ILE A 21 3.47 -4.18 8.04
C ILE A 21 3.19 -5.38 8.94
N HIS A 22 2.66 -6.46 8.38
CA HIS A 22 2.38 -7.70 9.11
C HIS A 22 3.67 -8.26 9.76
N ARG A 23 4.80 -8.29 9.04
CA ARG A 23 6.08 -8.75 9.60
C ARG A 23 6.60 -7.86 10.71
N LEU A 24 6.48 -6.54 10.57
CA LEU A 24 6.88 -5.58 11.59
C LEU A 24 6.01 -5.71 12.85
N TRP A 25 4.70 -5.77 12.67
CA TRP A 25 3.73 -5.97 13.76
C TRP A 25 3.96 -7.31 14.48
N SER A 26 4.13 -8.41 13.74
CA SER A 26 4.42 -9.74 14.32
C SER A 26 5.74 -9.77 15.09
N ALA A 27 6.67 -8.87 14.80
CA ALA A 27 7.90 -8.68 15.56
C ALA A 27 7.72 -7.82 16.82
N GLY A 28 6.49 -7.39 17.13
CA GLY A 28 6.16 -6.58 18.31
C GLY A 28 6.49 -5.11 18.16
N LEU A 29 6.69 -4.62 16.93
CA LEU A 29 6.98 -3.21 16.67
C LEU A 29 5.69 -2.39 16.56
N ARG A 30 5.72 -1.14 17.01
CA ARG A 30 4.63 -0.18 16.77
C ARG A 30 4.69 0.30 15.34
N VAL A 31 3.61 0.11 14.60
CA VAL A 31 3.49 0.56 13.22
C VAL A 31 2.41 1.62 13.11
N LEU A 32 2.66 2.69 12.35
CA LEU A 32 1.69 3.68 11.90
C LEU A 32 1.69 3.67 10.38
N VAL A 33 0.52 3.56 9.77
CA VAL A 33 0.36 3.60 8.31
C VAL A 33 -0.19 4.94 7.87
N LEU A 34 0.44 5.54 6.85
CA LEU A 34 -0.07 6.73 6.17
C LEU A 34 -0.63 6.35 4.81
N GLU A 35 -1.83 6.79 4.52
CA GLU A 35 -2.53 6.49 3.28
C GLU A 35 -3.16 7.73 2.63
N THR A 36 -3.59 7.57 1.39
CA THR A 36 -4.40 8.58 0.69
C THR A 36 -5.86 8.47 1.12
N ALA A 37 -6.66 9.50 0.81
CA ALA A 37 -8.11 9.46 1.03
C ALA A 37 -8.83 8.47 0.11
N HIS A 38 -8.22 8.11 -1.02
CA HIS A 38 -8.79 7.21 -2.03
C HIS A 38 -7.75 6.18 -2.49
N PRO A 39 -7.36 5.22 -1.63
CA PRO A 39 -6.43 4.16 -2.04
C PRO A 39 -7.02 3.28 -3.13
N ALA A 40 -6.18 2.85 -4.07
CA ALA A 40 -6.59 2.10 -5.26
C ALA A 40 -5.94 0.71 -5.30
N ALA A 41 -6.04 -0.06 -4.22
CA ALA A 41 -5.52 -1.42 -4.18
C ALA A 41 -6.41 -2.37 -5.01
N ILE A 42 -5.80 -3.10 -5.96
CA ILE A 42 -6.51 -4.12 -6.75
C ILE A 42 -6.86 -5.33 -5.86
N ARG A 43 -5.93 -5.77 -5.03
CA ARG A 43 -6.13 -6.89 -4.08
C ARG A 43 -6.63 -6.37 -2.74
N ARG A 44 -7.82 -5.81 -2.72
CA ARG A 44 -8.42 -5.14 -1.56
C ARG A 44 -8.49 -6.03 -0.31
N GLN A 45 -8.87 -7.30 -0.46
CA GLN A 45 -9.04 -8.23 0.66
C GLN A 45 -7.75 -8.54 1.44
N VAL A 46 -6.59 -8.23 0.88
CA VAL A 46 -5.28 -8.40 1.52
C VAL A 46 -4.53 -7.08 1.67
N SER A 47 -5.26 -5.97 1.70
CA SER A 47 -4.71 -4.62 1.75
C SER A 47 -5.27 -3.85 2.96
N LEU A 48 -4.40 -3.40 3.87
CA LEU A 48 -4.81 -2.63 5.06
C LEU A 48 -5.36 -1.25 4.71
N CYS A 49 -5.10 -0.73 3.51
CA CYS A 49 -5.67 0.52 3.05
C CYS A 49 -7.20 0.48 2.94
N GLU A 50 -7.84 -0.69 2.91
CA GLU A 50 -9.30 -0.80 2.99
C GLU A 50 -9.88 -0.20 4.26
N ALA A 51 -9.10 -0.11 5.36
CA ALA A 51 -9.52 0.58 6.57
C ALA A 51 -9.87 2.06 6.32
N VAL A 52 -9.35 2.68 5.25
CA VAL A 52 -9.71 4.06 4.87
C VAL A 52 -11.19 4.17 4.50
N TYR A 53 -11.74 3.16 3.83
CA TYR A 53 -13.14 3.12 3.39
C TYR A 53 -14.08 2.55 4.47
N GLU A 54 -13.66 1.44 5.09
CA GLU A 54 -14.51 0.65 5.99
C GLU A 54 -14.40 1.09 7.47
N GLY A 55 -13.45 1.99 7.79
CA GLY A 55 -13.10 2.36 9.16
C GLY A 55 -12.11 1.38 9.81
N GLU A 56 -12.24 0.09 9.55
CA GLU A 56 -11.28 -0.94 9.95
C GLU A 56 -11.26 -2.10 8.95
N THR A 57 -10.15 -2.86 8.96
CA THR A 57 -10.02 -4.11 8.19
C THR A 57 -9.11 -5.08 8.92
N THR A 58 -9.19 -6.36 8.58
CA THR A 58 -8.32 -7.39 9.15
C THR A 58 -7.74 -8.26 8.04
N VAL A 59 -6.41 -8.40 8.02
CA VAL A 59 -5.68 -9.26 7.07
C VAL A 59 -4.77 -10.19 7.87
N GLU A 60 -4.94 -11.51 7.71
CA GLU A 60 -4.12 -12.53 8.38
C GLU A 60 -4.00 -12.30 9.91
N GLY A 61 -5.11 -11.92 10.56
CA GLY A 61 -5.14 -11.63 12.00
C GLY A 61 -4.62 -10.26 12.41
N LEU A 62 -4.01 -9.52 11.51
CA LEU A 62 -3.61 -8.13 11.73
C LEU A 62 -4.79 -7.20 11.49
N ARG A 63 -5.27 -6.56 12.54
CA ARG A 63 -6.33 -5.54 12.48
C ARG A 63 -5.73 -4.17 12.22
N ALA A 64 -6.25 -3.45 11.24
CA ALA A 64 -5.94 -2.06 10.96
C ALA A 64 -7.17 -1.19 11.22
N VAL A 65 -6.99 -0.04 11.85
CA VAL A 65 -8.05 0.88 12.24
C VAL A 65 -7.75 2.26 11.72
N ARG A 66 -8.69 2.86 10.98
CA ARG A 66 -8.58 4.24 10.55
C ARG A 66 -8.66 5.16 11.76
N ILE A 67 -7.76 6.13 11.79
CA ILE A 67 -7.74 7.22 12.75
C ILE A 67 -7.84 8.56 12.02
N ASP A 68 -8.40 9.56 12.67
CA ASP A 68 -8.53 10.90 12.11
C ASP A 68 -7.36 11.81 12.53
N THR A 69 -6.75 11.52 13.69
CA THR A 69 -5.62 12.28 14.22
C THR A 69 -4.55 11.37 14.83
N LEU A 70 -3.31 11.84 14.86
CA LEU A 70 -2.17 11.07 15.38
C LEU A 70 -2.34 10.71 16.87
N GLU A 71 -3.03 11.55 17.65
CA GLU A 71 -3.28 11.36 19.09
C GLU A 71 -4.10 10.09 19.39
N GLN A 72 -4.83 9.57 18.41
CA GLN A 72 -5.59 8.33 18.53
C GLN A 72 -4.73 7.06 18.40
N ALA A 73 -3.53 7.17 17.84
CA ALA A 73 -2.67 6.02 17.59
C ALA A 73 -2.32 5.19 18.83
N PRO A 74 -2.01 5.77 20.00
CA PRO A 74 -1.75 5.00 21.22
C PRO A 74 -2.89 4.07 21.64
N THR A 75 -4.13 4.51 21.47
CA THR A 75 -5.33 3.72 21.79
C THR A 75 -5.43 2.49 20.85
N VAL A 76 -5.11 2.66 19.58
CA VAL A 76 -5.14 1.57 18.61
C VAL A 76 -4.01 0.57 18.88
N TRP A 77 -2.78 1.03 19.17
CA TRP A 77 -1.67 0.15 19.55
C TRP A 77 -1.97 -0.65 20.83
N ALA A 78 -2.63 -0.03 21.83
CA ALA A 78 -3.02 -0.73 23.06
C ALA A 78 -3.99 -1.90 22.81
N GLN A 79 -4.70 -1.88 21.68
CA GLN A 79 -5.57 -2.97 21.21
C GLN A 79 -4.85 -3.98 20.32
N ASN A 80 -3.52 -3.94 20.24
CA ASN A 80 -2.70 -4.76 19.35
C ASN A 80 -3.11 -4.62 17.87
N ALA A 81 -3.51 -3.43 17.45
CA ALA A 81 -3.91 -3.08 16.09
C ALA A 81 -2.97 -2.02 15.48
N VAL A 82 -3.09 -1.81 14.19
CA VAL A 82 -2.29 -0.83 13.44
C VAL A 82 -3.16 0.37 13.06
N PRO A 83 -2.83 1.60 13.50
CA PRO A 83 -3.52 2.79 13.06
C PRO A 83 -3.19 3.13 11.60
N VAL A 84 -4.21 3.56 10.86
CA VAL A 84 -4.13 4.06 9.48
C VAL A 84 -4.62 5.50 9.46
N LEU A 85 -3.74 6.44 9.14
CA LEU A 85 -4.01 7.87 9.07
C LEU A 85 -4.04 8.34 7.61
N ILE A 86 -5.02 9.15 7.24
CA ILE A 86 -5.05 9.81 5.93
C ILE A 86 -4.11 11.00 5.96
N ASP A 87 -2.89 10.79 5.49
CA ASP A 87 -1.83 11.81 5.38
C ASP A 87 -0.86 11.45 4.23
N PRO A 88 -1.28 11.62 2.96
CA PRO A 88 -0.44 11.25 1.81
C PRO A 88 0.86 12.04 1.72
N ALA A 89 0.88 13.26 2.26
CA ALA A 89 2.05 14.12 2.26
C ALA A 89 3.08 13.73 3.33
N GLY A 90 2.68 12.98 4.38
CA GLY A 90 3.52 12.69 5.52
C GLY A 90 3.71 13.89 6.46
N SER A 91 2.70 14.75 6.54
CA SER A 91 2.76 15.97 7.35
C SER A 91 2.95 15.69 8.85
N CYS A 92 2.46 14.52 9.30
CA CYS A 92 2.59 14.11 10.70
C CYS A 92 3.97 13.57 11.07
N VAL A 93 4.88 13.33 10.11
CA VAL A 93 6.19 12.70 10.36
C VAL A 93 7.00 13.46 11.41
N ALA A 94 7.04 14.79 11.30
CA ALA A 94 7.78 15.64 12.25
C ALA A 94 7.23 15.56 13.68
N GLN A 95 5.92 15.35 13.85
CA GLN A 95 5.27 15.17 15.14
C GLN A 95 5.41 13.73 15.64
N ALA A 96 5.23 12.75 14.77
CA ALA A 96 5.29 11.32 15.09
C ALA A 96 6.71 10.87 15.46
N LYS A 97 7.74 11.51 14.88
CA LYS A 97 9.16 11.21 15.09
C LYS A 97 9.49 9.72 15.03
N PRO A 98 9.22 9.05 13.89
CA PRO A 98 9.49 7.63 13.75
C PRO A 98 10.99 7.33 13.83
N GLU A 99 11.39 6.19 14.38
CA GLU A 99 12.76 5.70 14.30
C GLU A 99 13.10 5.14 12.92
N VAL A 100 12.08 4.62 12.22
CA VAL A 100 12.22 4.13 10.85
C VAL A 100 11.00 4.60 10.03
N LEU A 101 11.27 5.07 8.82
CA LEU A 101 10.25 5.31 7.81
C LEU A 101 10.43 4.33 6.67
N VAL A 102 9.33 3.66 6.29
CA VAL A 102 9.29 2.75 5.14
C VAL A 102 8.35 3.32 4.08
N ASP A 103 8.87 3.69 2.93
CA ASP A 103 8.02 4.00 1.77
C ASP A 103 7.64 2.70 1.06
N ALA A 104 6.38 2.34 1.17
CA ALA A 104 5.77 1.17 0.57
C ALA A 104 4.58 1.53 -0.34
N ILE A 105 4.55 2.78 -0.84
CA ILE A 105 3.51 3.26 -1.76
C ILE A 105 3.58 2.51 -3.10
N LEU A 106 4.80 2.15 -3.54
CA LEU A 106 5.06 1.44 -4.80
C LEU A 106 4.56 2.19 -6.05
N ALA A 107 4.59 3.51 -5.99
CA ALA A 107 4.20 4.39 -7.11
C ALA A 107 5.19 4.37 -8.28
N LYS A 108 6.31 3.65 -8.17
CA LYS A 108 7.40 3.56 -9.17
C LYS A 108 8.12 4.88 -9.40
N LYS A 109 7.85 5.86 -8.59
CA LYS A 109 8.49 7.16 -8.47
C LYS A 109 8.42 7.63 -7.02
N ASN A 110 9.36 8.45 -6.60
CA ASN A 110 9.32 9.08 -5.29
C ASN A 110 8.18 10.11 -5.22
N LEU A 111 7.31 9.99 -4.21
CA LEU A 111 6.22 10.92 -3.92
C LEU A 111 6.51 11.77 -2.69
N GLY A 112 7.77 12.19 -2.53
CA GLY A 112 8.18 13.13 -1.51
C GLY A 112 8.78 12.49 -0.23
N THR A 113 9.22 11.23 -0.28
CA THR A 113 10.01 10.64 0.80
C THR A 113 11.47 11.09 0.69
N THR A 114 12.03 11.57 1.81
CA THR A 114 13.41 12.04 1.90
C THR A 114 14.13 11.40 3.09
N ARG A 115 15.46 11.38 3.06
CA ARG A 115 16.30 10.73 4.09
C ARG A 115 16.20 11.34 5.47
N ASP A 116 15.84 12.61 5.55
CA ASP A 116 15.72 13.36 6.81
C ASP A 116 14.42 13.14 7.56
N MET A 117 13.48 12.39 6.96
CA MET A 117 12.19 12.09 7.59
C MET A 117 12.29 11.12 8.78
N ALA A 118 13.36 10.33 8.89
CA ALA A 118 13.62 9.44 10.01
C ALA A 118 15.12 9.11 10.12
N PRO A 119 15.60 8.63 11.29
CA PRO A 119 16.98 8.13 11.45
C PRO A 119 17.35 7.00 10.49
N LEU A 120 16.37 6.22 10.02
CA LEU A 120 16.52 5.21 8.98
C LEU A 120 15.34 5.29 8.02
N THR A 121 15.62 5.47 6.73
CA THR A 121 14.62 5.51 5.67
C THR A 121 14.81 4.34 4.71
N ILE A 122 13.73 3.63 4.42
CA ILE A 122 13.71 2.45 3.56
C ILE A 122 12.63 2.64 2.50
N ALA A 123 12.92 2.37 1.23
CA ALA A 123 11.92 2.35 0.17
C ALA A 123 11.80 0.96 -0.45
N LEU A 124 10.58 0.57 -0.81
CA LEU A 124 10.29 -0.69 -1.50
C LEU A 124 10.15 -0.45 -3.00
N GLY A 125 10.96 -1.15 -3.78
CA GLY A 125 10.87 -1.15 -5.24
C GLY A 125 11.48 0.07 -5.94
N PRO A 126 11.18 0.23 -7.24
CA PRO A 126 11.79 1.27 -8.06
C PRO A 126 11.21 2.66 -7.78
N GLY A 127 11.98 3.67 -8.15
CA GLY A 127 11.63 5.08 -8.00
C GLY A 127 12.46 5.82 -6.96
N PHE A 128 13.39 5.11 -6.31
CA PHE A 128 14.29 5.64 -5.29
C PHE A 128 15.73 5.24 -5.57
N THR A 129 16.65 6.11 -5.18
CA THR A 129 18.10 5.85 -5.18
C THR A 129 18.58 5.78 -3.74
N ALA A 130 19.08 4.62 -3.31
CA ALA A 130 19.70 4.44 -2.00
C ALA A 130 20.95 5.32 -1.87
N GLY A 131 21.10 5.96 -0.73
CA GLY A 131 22.15 6.93 -0.47
C GLY A 131 21.84 8.37 -0.89
N GLN A 132 20.77 8.58 -1.69
CA GLN A 132 20.30 9.90 -2.12
C GLN A 132 18.90 10.20 -1.57
N ASP A 133 17.89 9.47 -2.01
CA ASP A 133 16.49 9.69 -1.63
C ASP A 133 16.17 9.07 -0.26
N VAL A 134 16.71 7.87 -0.03
CA VAL A 134 16.55 7.06 1.19
C VAL A 134 17.86 6.37 1.54
N ASP A 135 17.96 5.83 2.76
CA ASP A 135 19.18 5.10 3.16
C ASP A 135 19.26 3.73 2.51
N VAL A 136 18.12 3.07 2.32
CA VAL A 136 18.04 1.70 1.82
C VAL A 136 16.87 1.54 0.84
N VAL A 137 17.11 0.81 -0.26
CA VAL A 137 16.07 0.35 -1.17
C VAL A 137 15.97 -1.17 -1.09
N VAL A 138 14.76 -1.71 -1.10
CA VAL A 138 14.51 -3.17 -1.14
C VAL A 138 13.95 -3.55 -2.50
N GLU A 139 14.59 -4.51 -3.18
CA GLU A 139 14.14 -4.99 -4.48
C GLU A 139 12.79 -5.72 -4.39
N THR A 140 11.83 -5.33 -5.20
CA THR A 140 10.49 -5.94 -5.23
C THR A 140 10.19 -6.71 -6.52
N LYS A 141 11.09 -6.67 -7.51
CA LYS A 141 10.91 -7.44 -8.75
C LYS A 141 11.04 -8.94 -8.47
N ARG A 142 10.06 -9.71 -8.93
CA ARG A 142 10.09 -11.18 -8.83
C ARG A 142 11.36 -11.75 -9.51
N GLY A 143 11.97 -12.75 -8.87
CA GLY A 143 13.17 -13.42 -9.33
C GLY A 143 14.23 -13.49 -8.24
N HIS A 144 15.47 -13.83 -8.63
CA HIS A 144 16.60 -14.07 -7.71
C HIS A 144 16.99 -12.88 -6.83
N ARG A 145 16.57 -11.66 -7.19
CA ARG A 145 16.89 -10.43 -6.45
C ARG A 145 15.78 -9.95 -5.54
N LEU A 146 14.63 -10.60 -5.54
CA LEU A 146 13.50 -10.23 -4.67
C LEU A 146 13.93 -10.16 -3.20
N GLY A 147 13.62 -9.03 -2.54
CA GLY A 147 13.99 -8.79 -1.15
C GLY A 147 15.45 -8.39 -0.93
N ARG A 148 16.25 -8.22 -2.00
CA ARG A 148 17.64 -7.78 -1.87
C ARG A 148 17.68 -6.36 -1.30
N ILE A 149 18.54 -6.19 -0.30
CA ILE A 149 18.85 -4.89 0.32
C ILE A 149 19.87 -4.16 -0.55
N ILE A 150 19.52 -2.98 -1.03
CA ILE A 150 20.35 -2.10 -1.86
C ILE A 150 20.71 -0.89 -1.00
N ARG A 151 22.02 -0.69 -0.79
CA ARG A 151 22.55 0.43 0.00
C ARG A 151 23.12 1.55 -0.85
N GLU A 152 23.31 1.28 -2.13
CA GLU A 152 23.80 2.22 -3.14
C GLU A 152 23.14 1.89 -4.49
N GLY A 153 22.58 2.91 -5.14
CA GLY A 153 21.86 2.76 -6.41
C GLY A 153 20.37 2.47 -6.24
N ALA A 154 19.74 1.92 -7.27
CA ALA A 154 18.29 1.76 -7.37
C ALA A 154 17.87 0.30 -7.60
N ALA A 155 16.60 -0.01 -7.28
CA ALA A 155 15.96 -1.26 -7.67
C ALA A 155 15.76 -1.33 -9.19
N ILE A 156 15.53 -2.53 -9.69
CA ILE A 156 15.31 -2.75 -11.14
C ILE A 156 14.08 -1.97 -11.59
N PRO A 157 14.17 -1.15 -12.64
CA PRO A 157 13.05 -0.38 -13.14
C PRO A 157 11.85 -1.26 -13.51
N ASN A 158 10.65 -0.72 -13.30
CA ASN A 158 9.43 -1.40 -13.72
C ASN A 158 9.27 -1.32 -15.24
N THR A 159 8.95 -2.44 -15.87
CA THR A 159 8.73 -2.50 -17.31
C THR A 159 7.32 -2.09 -17.73
N GLY A 160 6.38 -1.94 -16.78
CA GLY A 160 4.97 -1.69 -17.07
C GLY A 160 4.22 -2.89 -17.67
N ILE A 161 4.91 -4.00 -17.90
CA ILE A 161 4.31 -5.20 -18.49
C ILE A 161 3.88 -6.12 -17.35
N PRO A 162 2.59 -6.51 -17.26
CA PRO A 162 2.11 -7.49 -16.30
C PRO A 162 2.85 -8.82 -16.48
N GLY A 163 3.28 -9.43 -15.37
CA GLY A 163 3.88 -10.76 -15.41
C GLY A 163 2.89 -11.81 -15.91
N LEU A 164 3.41 -12.83 -16.60
CA LEU A 164 2.60 -13.97 -17.02
C LEU A 164 2.16 -14.81 -15.83
N ILE A 165 0.88 -15.15 -15.75
CA ILE A 165 0.32 -16.09 -14.78
C ILE A 165 -0.57 -17.06 -15.56
N GLY A 166 -0.27 -18.35 -15.51
CA GLY A 166 -1.00 -19.36 -16.27
C GLY A 166 -0.97 -19.15 -17.79
N GLY A 167 0.09 -18.49 -18.33
CA GLY A 167 0.21 -18.15 -19.74
C GLY A 167 -0.45 -16.84 -20.16
N TYR A 168 -1.19 -16.18 -19.28
CA TYR A 168 -1.93 -14.93 -19.53
C TYR A 168 -1.18 -13.71 -18.97
N GLY A 169 -1.14 -12.64 -19.71
CA GLY A 169 -0.47 -11.38 -19.39
C GLY A 169 -1.45 -10.20 -19.28
N LYS A 170 -1.47 -9.36 -20.30
CA LYS A 170 -2.29 -8.14 -20.36
C LYS A 170 -3.79 -8.42 -20.36
N GLU A 171 -4.20 -9.50 -20.96
CA GLU A 171 -5.59 -9.97 -21.09
C GLU A 171 -6.26 -10.27 -19.74
N ARG A 172 -5.48 -10.44 -18.67
CA ARG A 172 -6.03 -10.61 -17.32
C ARG A 172 -6.49 -9.31 -16.67
N VAL A 173 -6.14 -8.18 -17.28
CA VAL A 173 -6.43 -6.86 -16.71
C VAL A 173 -7.61 -6.25 -17.44
N ILE A 174 -8.71 -6.09 -16.73
CA ILE A 174 -9.89 -5.38 -17.22
C ILE A 174 -9.73 -3.92 -16.82
N HIS A 175 -9.79 -3.02 -17.80
CA HIS A 175 -9.66 -1.59 -17.59
C HIS A 175 -11.02 -0.90 -17.63
N ALA A 176 -11.22 0.09 -16.78
CA ALA A 176 -12.31 1.04 -16.91
C ALA A 176 -12.15 1.83 -18.23
N GLN A 177 -13.23 1.98 -18.99
CA GLN A 177 -13.23 2.69 -20.28
C GLN A 177 -13.44 4.20 -20.11
N THR A 178 -13.80 4.65 -18.92
CA THR A 178 -14.09 6.06 -18.61
C THR A 178 -13.68 6.39 -17.18
N GLU A 179 -13.49 7.68 -16.92
CA GLU A 179 -13.30 8.19 -15.56
C GLU A 179 -14.61 8.20 -14.79
N GLY A 180 -14.54 7.97 -13.47
CA GLY A 180 -15.70 8.00 -12.59
C GLY A 180 -15.49 7.22 -11.30
N ILE A 181 -16.58 7.05 -10.57
CA ILE A 181 -16.61 6.27 -9.33
C ILE A 181 -16.89 4.82 -9.67
N PHE A 182 -16.00 3.93 -9.25
CA PHE A 182 -16.15 2.49 -9.39
C PHE A 182 -17.19 1.99 -8.38
N GLN A 183 -18.16 1.21 -8.87
CA GLN A 183 -19.16 0.53 -8.07
C GLN A 183 -19.14 -0.96 -8.45
N ASP A 184 -18.83 -1.82 -7.49
CA ASP A 184 -18.85 -3.26 -7.70
C ASP A 184 -20.28 -3.79 -7.84
N VAL A 185 -20.48 -4.70 -8.81
CA VAL A 185 -21.70 -5.49 -9.00
C VAL A 185 -21.45 -6.92 -8.53
N ARG A 186 -20.22 -7.38 -8.67
CA ARG A 186 -19.74 -8.68 -8.22
C ARG A 186 -18.60 -8.50 -7.22
N LYS A 187 -18.49 -9.39 -6.27
CA LYS A 187 -17.44 -9.37 -5.24
C LYS A 187 -16.22 -10.18 -5.67
N ILE A 188 -15.08 -9.90 -5.09
CA ILE A 188 -13.87 -10.71 -5.25
C ILE A 188 -14.16 -12.12 -4.73
N GLY A 189 -13.91 -13.13 -5.60
CA GLY A 189 -14.21 -14.53 -5.31
C GLY A 189 -15.50 -15.06 -5.96
N ASP A 190 -16.37 -14.19 -6.49
CA ASP A 190 -17.53 -14.61 -7.22
C ASP A 190 -17.15 -15.31 -8.54
N LEU A 191 -17.84 -16.40 -8.85
CA LEU A 191 -17.78 -17.01 -10.17
C LEU A 191 -18.62 -16.20 -11.14
N VAL A 192 -18.06 -15.86 -12.28
CA VAL A 192 -18.71 -15.07 -13.32
C VAL A 192 -18.48 -15.70 -14.69
N GLU A 193 -19.45 -15.57 -15.57
CA GLU A 193 -19.34 -16.00 -16.95
C GLU A 193 -18.74 -14.91 -17.85
N ALA A 194 -18.24 -15.28 -19.01
CA ALA A 194 -17.76 -14.33 -20.00
C ALA A 194 -18.89 -13.35 -20.40
N GLY A 195 -18.55 -12.07 -20.51
CA GLY A 195 -19.50 -11.00 -20.80
C GLY A 195 -20.33 -10.53 -19.60
N ALA A 196 -20.19 -11.14 -18.42
CA ALA A 196 -20.93 -10.72 -17.22
C ALA A 196 -20.51 -9.31 -16.77
N ILE A 197 -21.47 -8.50 -16.32
CA ILE A 197 -21.20 -7.20 -15.70
C ILE A 197 -20.66 -7.46 -14.30
N ILE A 198 -19.43 -7.00 -14.04
CA ILE A 198 -18.74 -7.14 -12.75
C ILE A 198 -18.70 -5.85 -11.95
N ALA A 199 -18.79 -4.71 -12.63
CA ALA A 199 -18.81 -3.39 -12.01
C ALA A 199 -19.50 -2.36 -12.91
N GLN A 200 -19.73 -1.18 -12.38
CA GLN A 200 -20.16 0.00 -13.10
C GLN A 200 -19.25 1.18 -12.78
N ILE A 201 -18.99 2.04 -13.75
CA ILE A 201 -18.32 3.33 -13.55
C ILE A 201 -19.38 4.41 -13.63
N ARG A 202 -19.61 5.12 -12.54
CA ARG A 202 -20.51 6.26 -12.47
C ARG A 202 -19.74 7.55 -12.68
N THR A 203 -20.05 8.25 -13.78
CA THR A 203 -19.40 9.52 -14.10
C THR A 203 -19.96 10.69 -13.26
N SER A 204 -19.25 11.81 -13.22
CA SER A 204 -19.71 13.06 -12.62
C SER A 204 -21.02 13.59 -13.20
N GLU A 205 -21.32 13.23 -14.46
CA GLU A 205 -22.60 13.57 -15.15
C GLU A 205 -23.76 12.63 -14.78
N GLY A 206 -23.53 11.66 -13.89
CA GLY A 206 -24.56 10.70 -13.47
C GLY A 206 -24.79 9.53 -14.44
N LYS A 207 -24.01 9.42 -15.51
CA LYS A 207 -24.07 8.27 -16.43
C LYS A 207 -23.36 7.07 -15.81
N SER A 208 -23.87 5.87 -16.07
CA SER A 208 -23.25 4.60 -15.65
C SER A 208 -22.78 3.79 -16.86
N PHE A 209 -21.54 3.33 -16.79
CA PHE A 209 -20.90 2.51 -17.83
C PHE A 209 -20.55 1.15 -17.25
N PRO A 210 -21.01 0.04 -17.86
CA PRO A 210 -20.71 -1.29 -17.36
C PRO A 210 -19.24 -1.65 -17.58
N VAL A 211 -18.68 -2.41 -16.66
CA VAL A 211 -17.40 -3.11 -16.79
C VAL A 211 -17.73 -4.59 -16.88
N THR A 212 -17.35 -5.23 -17.98
CA THR A 212 -17.68 -6.63 -18.26
C THR A 212 -16.43 -7.51 -18.24
N THR A 213 -16.61 -8.79 -17.93
CA THR A 213 -15.59 -9.83 -18.14
C THR A 213 -15.37 -10.04 -19.65
N GLN A 214 -14.19 -10.56 -20.00
CA GLN A 214 -13.86 -11.03 -21.34
C GLN A 214 -14.18 -12.51 -21.46
#